data_e850da8db3badc605901bfdd19d6a7fa
#
_entry.id   e850da8db3badc605901bfdd19d6a7fa
#
_cell.length_a   1.000
_cell.length_b   1.000
_cell.length_c   1.000
_cell.angle_alpha   90.00
_cell.angle_beta   90.00
_cell.angle_gamma   90.00
#
_symmetry.space_group_name_H-M   'P 1'
#
loop_
_entity.id
_entity.type
_entity.pdbx_description
1 polymer ?
#
loop_
_entity_poly.entity_id
_entity_poly.type
_entity_poly.pdbx_seq_one_letter_code
_entity_poly.pdbx_strand_id
1 'polypeptide(L)'
;MADSLASQIITAIGGPENVRSLTHCATRLRFELADASKVDQNALEHMKGVLGAVPQSGDRFQVVIGGGVAGIQAALDCADAGLDVLLVERESHIGGKMAKLDKTFPTVDCSSCILGPKMVDVAQHPKITLMAASEVTNVSGYVGNFTVTVKKKATYVDWSKCTGCGECTEKCPMKKIPNEFNLGMDNRRAIYIPFAQAVPKVATIDADHCNMLKNGKCGVCSKVCSAGAIDYTQKDTVIEEKYGAIVAATGYNPIELDKFGEFGYAQSKDVVTSLEFERLTNAAGPTSGTLLRPSDGTHPHTIVFVQCVGSRDTSGCGKPYCSKICCMYTAKHAMLVREKYPDTEVYVFYIDVRTPGKNFDEFYRRAVEEYGVNYIKGMVGKVYPEADGTLTVQASDLIENKQIKISADMVVLAAAIEPDKSARPLATMLTASMDTNDFFTEAHPKLRPVESPTAGIFLSGACQGPKDIPETVAQASAAAAKVIGLLSKDKLKGNPCVAHSDEMMCNGCSSCEKVCPYGAISYLDKEFRMPDRTTQIRRVAFVNEAVCQGCGACTVACPSGAMDLKGFSNRQIMAEVDAICR
;
A
#
# COMPACT_ATOMS: atom_id res chain seq x y z
N MET A 1 -11.47 -48.98 29.88
CA MET A 1 -12.11 -47.72 29.53
C MET A 1 -11.62 -47.37 28.13
N ALA A 2 -12.53 -47.26 27.18
CA ALA A 2 -12.11 -46.91 25.81
C ALA A 2 -11.50 -45.50 25.85
N ASP A 3 -10.25 -45.37 25.38
CA ASP A 3 -9.60 -44.06 25.23
C ASP A 3 -10.49 -43.16 24.40
N SER A 4 -10.77 -41.96 24.91
CA SER A 4 -11.56 -40.98 24.15
C SER A 4 -10.83 -40.59 22.86
N LEU A 5 -11.56 -40.24 21.81
CA LEU A 5 -10.98 -39.76 20.55
C LEU A 5 -9.95 -38.61 20.79
N ALA A 6 -10.24 -37.75 21.75
CA ALA A 6 -9.33 -36.67 22.14
C ALA A 6 -7.99 -37.22 22.71
N SER A 7 -8.05 -38.26 23.55
CA SER A 7 -6.85 -38.91 24.08
C SER A 7 -6.00 -39.56 22.98
N GLN A 8 -6.67 -40.23 22.04
CA GLN A 8 -5.98 -40.84 20.89
C GLN A 8 -5.32 -39.82 19.98
N ILE A 9 -5.98 -38.67 19.69
CA ILE A 9 -5.41 -37.57 18.92
C ILE A 9 -4.18 -37.00 19.64
N ILE A 10 -4.29 -36.72 20.96
CA ILE A 10 -3.16 -36.17 21.72
C ILE A 10 -1.95 -37.12 21.72
N THR A 11 -2.20 -38.43 21.84
CA THR A 11 -1.14 -39.44 21.76
C THR A 11 -0.47 -39.44 20.37
N ALA A 12 -1.26 -39.37 19.29
CA ALA A 12 -0.76 -39.40 17.92
C ALA A 12 0.01 -38.13 17.52
N ILE A 13 -0.22 -36.98 18.19
CA ILE A 13 0.55 -35.74 17.96
C ILE A 13 1.79 -35.62 18.87
N GLY A 14 2.17 -36.68 19.56
CA GLY A 14 3.39 -36.73 20.39
C GLY A 14 3.17 -36.42 21.86
N GLY A 15 1.93 -36.51 22.37
CA GLY A 15 1.58 -36.30 23.76
C GLY A 15 1.24 -34.86 24.15
N PRO A 16 0.69 -34.64 25.37
CA PRO A 16 0.26 -33.32 25.83
C PRO A 16 1.41 -32.33 25.93
N GLU A 17 2.61 -32.79 26.23
CA GLU A 17 3.82 -31.96 26.35
C GLU A 17 4.25 -31.37 24.99
N ASN A 18 3.79 -31.99 23.87
CA ASN A 18 4.09 -31.49 22.53
C ASN A 18 3.11 -30.41 22.06
N VAL A 19 2.04 -30.14 22.80
CA VAL A 19 1.03 -29.13 22.47
C VAL A 19 1.35 -27.81 23.14
N ARG A 20 1.69 -26.77 22.36
CA ARG A 20 1.88 -25.39 22.83
C ARG A 20 0.56 -24.64 22.92
N SER A 21 -0.27 -24.78 21.92
CA SER A 21 -1.62 -24.19 21.89
C SER A 21 -2.59 -25.06 21.09
N LEU A 22 -3.89 -24.92 21.40
CA LEU A 22 -4.98 -25.56 20.69
C LEU A 22 -6.06 -24.53 20.40
N THR A 23 -6.36 -24.36 19.13
CA THR A 23 -7.51 -23.59 18.68
C THR A 23 -8.46 -24.48 17.90
N HIS A 24 -9.74 -24.16 17.88
CA HIS A 24 -10.74 -24.95 17.15
C HIS A 24 -11.81 -24.08 16.50
N CYS A 25 -12.35 -24.58 15.41
CA CYS A 25 -13.62 -24.11 14.86
C CYS A 25 -14.63 -25.28 14.86
N ALA A 26 -15.83 -25.08 14.30
CA ALA A 26 -16.89 -26.10 14.31
C ALA A 26 -16.47 -27.47 13.72
N THR A 27 -15.47 -27.53 12.87
CA THR A 27 -15.08 -28.73 12.11
C THR A 27 -13.59 -29.09 12.18
N ARG A 28 -12.72 -28.27 12.82
CA ARG A 28 -11.27 -28.48 12.82
C ARG A 28 -10.64 -28.17 14.17
N LEU A 29 -9.71 -29.03 14.60
CA LEU A 29 -8.77 -28.77 15.68
C LEU A 29 -7.44 -28.32 15.04
N ARG A 30 -6.85 -27.28 15.59
CA ARG A 30 -5.55 -26.77 15.14
C ARG A 30 -4.60 -26.80 16.33
N PHE A 31 -3.57 -27.60 16.25
CA PHE A 31 -2.53 -27.73 17.26
C PHE A 31 -1.29 -26.96 16.83
N GLU A 32 -0.77 -26.16 17.72
CA GLU A 32 0.58 -25.63 17.62
C GLU A 32 1.50 -26.54 18.45
N LEU A 33 2.46 -27.16 17.81
CA LEU A 33 3.29 -28.20 18.39
C LEU A 33 4.69 -27.68 18.72
N ALA A 34 5.28 -28.23 19.77
CA ALA A 34 6.67 -27.95 20.14
C ALA A 34 7.66 -28.62 19.16
N ASP A 35 7.29 -29.79 18.67
CA ASP A 35 8.10 -30.61 17.75
C ASP A 35 7.17 -31.40 16.80
N ALA A 36 7.10 -30.94 15.55
CA ALA A 36 6.26 -31.56 14.53
C ALA A 36 6.75 -32.97 14.09
N SER A 37 8.01 -33.31 14.35
CA SER A 37 8.56 -34.63 14.01
C SER A 37 7.99 -35.79 14.84
N LYS A 38 7.33 -35.46 15.96
CA LYS A 38 6.69 -36.43 16.85
C LYS A 38 5.28 -36.81 16.45
N VAL A 39 4.75 -36.24 15.35
CA VAL A 39 3.41 -36.51 14.86
C VAL A 39 3.38 -37.82 14.06
N ASP A 40 2.56 -38.76 14.50
CA ASP A 40 2.20 -39.92 13.70
C ASP A 40 1.03 -39.59 12.77
N GLN A 41 1.34 -39.06 11.60
CA GLN A 41 0.34 -38.67 10.61
C GLN A 41 -0.48 -39.86 10.12
N ASN A 42 0.15 -41.01 9.98
CA ASN A 42 -0.53 -42.22 9.49
C ASN A 42 -1.59 -42.73 10.51
N ALA A 43 -1.27 -42.66 11.80
CA ALA A 43 -2.25 -42.98 12.87
C ALA A 43 -3.41 -41.98 12.85
N LEU A 44 -3.19 -40.69 12.65
CA LEU A 44 -4.24 -39.67 12.59
C LEU A 44 -5.16 -39.82 11.38
N GLU A 45 -4.62 -40.14 10.20
CA GLU A 45 -5.40 -40.29 8.96
C GLU A 45 -6.31 -41.53 8.97
N HIS A 46 -5.92 -42.57 9.70
CA HIS A 46 -6.71 -43.83 9.82
C HIS A 46 -7.61 -43.86 11.08
N MET A 47 -7.61 -42.79 11.87
CA MET A 47 -8.37 -42.71 13.11
C MET A 47 -9.87 -42.51 12.85
N LYS A 48 -10.71 -43.41 13.37
CA LYS A 48 -12.17 -43.29 13.20
C LYS A 48 -12.70 -42.02 13.86
N GLY A 49 -13.23 -41.09 13.06
CA GLY A 49 -13.75 -39.80 13.52
C GLY A 49 -12.82 -38.60 13.16
N VAL A 50 -11.64 -38.86 12.59
CA VAL A 50 -10.79 -37.87 11.96
C VAL A 50 -10.98 -37.93 10.45
N LEU A 51 -11.38 -36.82 9.82
CA LEU A 51 -11.64 -36.74 8.38
C LEU A 51 -10.36 -36.55 7.56
N GLY A 52 -9.25 -36.22 8.20
CA GLY A 52 -7.94 -36.05 7.62
C GLY A 52 -7.02 -35.25 8.56
N ALA A 53 -5.74 -35.57 8.55
CA ALA A 53 -4.70 -34.86 9.24
C ALA A 53 -3.84 -34.16 8.19
N VAL A 54 -3.96 -32.83 8.12
CA VAL A 54 -3.14 -32.02 7.20
C VAL A 54 -2.04 -31.36 8.01
N PRO A 55 -0.76 -31.72 7.80
CA PRO A 55 0.34 -30.97 8.39
C PRO A 55 0.30 -29.56 7.82
N GLN A 56 0.06 -28.58 8.67
CA GLN A 56 0.37 -27.20 8.33
C GLN A 56 1.87 -27.04 8.57
N SER A 57 2.64 -27.06 7.48
CA SER A 57 4.04 -26.64 7.56
C SER A 57 4.03 -25.18 8.03
N GLY A 58 4.55 -24.92 9.21
CA GLY A 58 4.88 -23.58 9.67
C GLY A 58 5.73 -22.88 8.60
N ASP A 59 5.69 -21.55 8.56
CA ASP A 59 6.49 -20.62 7.76
C ASP A 59 5.90 -20.16 6.42
N ARG A 60 4.57 -20.06 6.29
CA ARG A 60 3.94 -19.41 5.14
C ARG A 60 3.52 -17.98 5.49
N PHE A 61 4.51 -17.13 5.73
CA PHE A 61 4.32 -15.71 6.02
C PHE A 61 4.38 -14.88 4.75
N GLN A 62 3.54 -13.86 4.66
CA GLN A 62 3.65 -12.82 3.66
C GLN A 62 3.62 -11.43 4.29
N VAL A 63 4.25 -10.46 3.62
CA VAL A 63 4.23 -9.05 4.00
C VAL A 63 3.34 -8.27 3.08
N VAL A 64 2.44 -7.48 3.64
CA VAL A 64 1.69 -6.43 2.94
C VAL A 64 2.23 -5.08 3.37
N ILE A 65 2.71 -4.28 2.43
CA ILE A 65 3.34 -2.98 2.68
C ILE A 65 2.39 -1.86 2.27
N GLY A 66 1.80 -1.21 3.26
CA GLY A 66 0.81 -0.14 3.14
C GLY A 66 -0.55 -0.54 3.70
N GLY A 67 -1.02 0.15 4.74
CA GLY A 67 -2.28 -0.10 5.47
C GLY A 67 -3.48 0.68 4.93
N GLY A 68 -3.47 1.11 3.66
CA GLY A 68 -4.65 1.64 2.97
C GLY A 68 -5.65 0.53 2.60
N VAL A 69 -6.78 0.89 1.95
CA VAL A 69 -7.84 -0.08 1.58
C VAL A 69 -7.31 -1.27 0.77
N ALA A 70 -6.32 -1.04 -0.10
CA ALA A 70 -5.66 -2.10 -0.87
C ALA A 70 -4.95 -3.13 0.04
N GLY A 71 -4.12 -2.64 0.96
CA GLY A 71 -3.38 -3.51 1.88
C GLY A 71 -4.28 -4.19 2.89
N ILE A 72 -5.30 -3.51 3.41
CA ILE A 72 -6.32 -4.07 4.29
C ILE A 72 -7.02 -5.26 3.61
N GLN A 73 -7.52 -5.07 2.38
CA GLN A 73 -8.20 -6.14 1.65
C GLN A 73 -7.27 -7.31 1.33
N ALA A 74 -6.06 -7.03 0.83
CA ALA A 74 -5.09 -8.08 0.54
C ALA A 74 -4.68 -8.87 1.79
N ALA A 75 -4.53 -8.18 2.94
CA ALA A 75 -4.19 -8.83 4.20
C ALA A 75 -5.32 -9.75 4.70
N LEU A 76 -6.57 -9.28 4.66
CA LEU A 76 -7.74 -10.08 5.07
C LEU A 76 -7.90 -11.31 4.17
N ASP A 77 -7.91 -11.14 2.84
CA ASP A 77 -8.09 -12.26 1.91
C ASP A 77 -7.00 -13.34 2.07
N CYS A 78 -5.76 -12.94 2.29
CA CYS A 78 -4.67 -13.87 2.57
C CYS A 78 -4.83 -14.58 3.92
N ALA A 79 -5.20 -13.83 4.96
CA ALA A 79 -5.36 -14.36 6.30
C ALA A 79 -6.57 -15.30 6.42
N ASP A 80 -7.69 -14.96 5.77
CA ASP A 80 -8.89 -15.81 5.67
C ASP A 80 -8.59 -17.15 4.95
N ALA A 81 -7.65 -17.11 3.98
CA ALA A 81 -7.16 -18.32 3.33
C ALA A 81 -6.18 -19.15 4.20
N GLY A 82 -5.89 -18.69 5.41
CA GLY A 82 -5.06 -19.40 6.39
C GLY A 82 -3.58 -19.05 6.38
N LEU A 83 -3.16 -18.04 5.64
CA LEU A 83 -1.79 -17.57 5.62
C LEU A 83 -1.53 -16.58 6.77
N ASP A 84 -0.33 -16.57 7.34
CA ASP A 84 0.07 -15.57 8.33
C ASP A 84 0.57 -14.31 7.61
N VAL A 85 0.08 -13.14 8.03
CA VAL A 85 0.29 -11.86 7.35
C VAL A 85 0.95 -10.86 8.29
N LEU A 86 2.03 -10.21 7.84
CA LEU A 86 2.49 -8.97 8.42
C LEU A 86 1.97 -7.79 7.60
N LEU A 87 1.16 -6.93 8.19
CA LEU A 87 0.73 -5.67 7.59
C LEU A 87 1.57 -4.52 8.17
N VAL A 88 2.38 -3.89 7.32
CA VAL A 88 3.26 -2.77 7.71
C VAL A 88 2.66 -1.46 7.25
N GLU A 89 2.47 -0.51 8.18
CA GLU A 89 1.98 0.83 7.88
C GLU A 89 2.88 1.90 8.50
N ARG A 90 3.25 2.90 7.71
CA ARG A 90 4.12 4.00 8.13
C ARG A 90 3.46 4.94 9.12
N GLU A 91 2.17 5.20 8.94
CA GLU A 91 1.37 6.02 9.85
C GLU A 91 1.08 5.26 11.14
N SER A 92 0.70 5.97 12.20
CA SER A 92 0.29 5.35 13.47
C SER A 92 -1.07 4.66 13.40
N HIS A 93 -1.70 4.61 12.22
CA HIS A 93 -3.03 4.04 11.97
C HIS A 93 -3.13 3.49 10.55
N ILE A 94 -4.04 2.56 10.33
CA ILE A 94 -4.42 2.07 8.99
C ILE A 94 -5.64 2.83 8.45
N GLY A 95 -5.99 2.58 7.20
CA GLY A 95 -7.12 3.17 6.47
C GLY A 95 -6.71 4.08 5.30
N GLY A 96 -5.48 4.59 5.31
CA GLY A 96 -4.91 5.39 4.22
C GLY A 96 -5.77 6.60 3.85
N LYS A 97 -5.83 6.91 2.55
CA LYS A 97 -6.62 8.06 2.06
C LYS A 97 -8.12 7.88 2.24
N MET A 98 -8.62 6.62 2.17
CA MET A 98 -10.05 6.36 2.34
C MET A 98 -10.57 6.77 3.72
N ALA A 99 -9.76 6.67 4.78
CA ALA A 99 -10.13 7.13 6.12
C ALA A 99 -10.35 8.65 6.20
N LYS A 100 -9.83 9.43 5.24
CA LYS A 100 -9.97 10.89 5.17
C LYS A 100 -11.20 11.34 4.39
N LEU A 101 -11.87 10.44 3.64
CA LEU A 101 -13.04 10.77 2.84
C LEU A 101 -14.30 10.88 3.70
N ASP A 102 -15.27 11.65 3.26
CA ASP A 102 -16.63 11.73 3.83
C ASP A 102 -17.49 10.61 3.23
N LYS A 103 -17.81 10.73 1.97
CA LYS A 103 -18.62 9.78 1.20
C LYS A 103 -17.83 9.20 0.04
N THR A 104 -18.26 8.05 -0.47
CA THR A 104 -17.65 7.39 -1.64
C THR A 104 -18.64 7.29 -2.80
N PHE A 105 -18.17 7.54 -4.02
CA PHE A 105 -18.97 7.36 -5.22
C PHE A 105 -18.95 5.88 -5.67
N PRO A 106 -19.94 5.39 -6.43
CA PRO A 106 -21.17 6.08 -6.88
C PRO A 106 -22.34 5.94 -5.89
N THR A 107 -22.17 5.20 -4.80
CA THR A 107 -23.24 4.84 -3.85
C THR A 107 -23.49 5.88 -2.78
N VAL A 108 -22.56 6.83 -2.62
CA VAL A 108 -22.59 7.88 -1.57
C VAL A 108 -22.58 7.31 -0.15
N ASP A 109 -21.97 6.13 0.01
CA ASP A 109 -21.78 5.52 1.32
C ASP A 109 -20.80 6.32 2.19
N CYS A 110 -21.04 6.32 3.49
CA CYS A 110 -20.10 6.85 4.47
C CYS A 110 -18.80 6.06 4.46
N SER A 111 -17.70 6.72 4.18
CA SER A 111 -16.38 6.08 4.07
C SER A 111 -15.96 5.38 5.37
N SER A 112 -16.12 6.05 6.52
CA SER A 112 -15.78 5.49 7.83
C SER A 112 -16.66 4.28 8.19
N CYS A 113 -17.93 4.27 7.75
CA CYS A 113 -18.88 3.20 8.05
C CYS A 113 -18.55 1.89 7.32
N ILE A 114 -18.01 2.00 6.10
CA ILE A 114 -17.64 0.81 5.30
C ILE A 114 -16.19 0.36 5.53
N LEU A 115 -15.29 1.31 5.83
CA LEU A 115 -13.87 1.01 6.08
C LEU A 115 -13.63 0.56 7.52
N GLY A 116 -14.34 1.16 8.50
CA GLY A 116 -14.14 0.92 9.93
C GLY A 116 -14.19 -0.56 10.32
N PRO A 117 -15.25 -1.32 9.96
CA PRO A 117 -15.30 -2.75 10.23
C PRO A 117 -14.09 -3.51 9.69
N LYS A 118 -13.67 -3.26 8.45
CA LYS A 118 -12.49 -3.92 7.85
C LYS A 118 -11.18 -3.59 8.58
N MET A 119 -11.02 -2.36 9.08
CA MET A 119 -9.86 -2.01 9.91
C MET A 119 -9.86 -2.77 11.24
N VAL A 120 -11.04 -2.94 11.86
CA VAL A 120 -11.20 -3.71 13.09
C VAL A 120 -10.94 -5.19 12.84
N ASP A 121 -11.46 -5.74 11.73
CA ASP A 121 -11.22 -7.14 11.34
C ASP A 121 -9.71 -7.40 11.20
N VAL A 122 -8.94 -6.50 10.55
CA VAL A 122 -7.48 -6.59 10.47
C VAL A 122 -6.84 -6.64 11.86
N ALA A 123 -7.26 -5.74 12.77
CA ALA A 123 -6.66 -5.66 14.12
C ALA A 123 -7.00 -6.86 15.00
N GLN A 124 -8.10 -7.54 14.75
CA GLN A 124 -8.58 -8.68 15.55
C GLN A 124 -8.27 -10.03 14.90
N HIS A 125 -7.84 -10.05 13.64
CA HIS A 125 -7.61 -11.30 12.93
C HIS A 125 -6.39 -12.06 13.50
N PRO A 126 -6.54 -13.34 13.92
CA PRO A 126 -5.48 -14.08 14.62
C PRO A 126 -4.24 -14.35 13.75
N LYS A 127 -4.36 -14.21 12.43
CA LYS A 127 -3.29 -14.42 11.46
C LYS A 127 -2.72 -13.14 10.86
N ILE A 128 -3.14 -11.97 11.35
CA ILE A 128 -2.59 -10.69 10.91
C ILE A 128 -1.83 -10.05 12.06
N THR A 129 -0.55 -9.82 11.83
CA THR A 129 0.26 -8.97 12.70
C THR A 129 0.27 -7.57 12.12
N LEU A 130 -0.43 -6.64 12.79
CA LEU A 130 -0.44 -5.23 12.38
C LEU A 130 0.73 -4.48 12.99
N MET A 131 1.60 -3.93 12.14
CA MET A 131 2.70 -3.05 12.53
C MET A 131 2.47 -1.64 11.98
N ALA A 132 1.69 -0.83 12.67
CA ALA A 132 1.57 0.61 12.42
C ALA A 132 2.78 1.36 13.02
N ALA A 133 3.00 2.61 12.63
CA ALA A 133 4.19 3.41 12.90
C ALA A 133 5.49 2.69 12.49
N SER A 134 5.47 1.93 11.39
CA SER A 134 6.56 1.05 10.98
C SER A 134 6.85 1.16 9.49
N GLU A 135 8.10 0.99 9.12
CA GLU A 135 8.51 1.04 7.71
C GLU A 135 9.48 -0.11 7.38
N VAL A 136 9.37 -0.63 6.17
CA VAL A 136 10.34 -1.59 5.63
C VAL A 136 11.62 -0.83 5.28
N THR A 137 12.74 -1.27 5.81
CA THR A 137 14.05 -0.63 5.62
C THR A 137 15.00 -1.45 4.75
N ASN A 138 14.78 -2.75 4.66
CA ASN A 138 15.56 -3.62 3.79
C ASN A 138 14.75 -4.85 3.36
N VAL A 139 14.99 -5.32 2.14
CA VAL A 139 14.47 -6.59 1.63
C VAL A 139 15.59 -7.30 0.89
N SER A 140 15.78 -8.58 1.18
CA SER A 140 16.75 -9.46 0.50
C SER A 140 16.12 -10.83 0.27
N GLY A 141 16.80 -11.68 -0.47
CA GLY A 141 16.32 -13.04 -0.76
C GLY A 141 15.51 -13.12 -2.06
N TYR A 142 14.58 -14.06 -2.15
CA TYR A 142 13.88 -14.41 -3.38
C TYR A 142 12.50 -15.00 -3.07
N VAL A 143 11.68 -15.21 -4.08
CA VAL A 143 10.34 -15.79 -3.97
C VAL A 143 10.34 -17.07 -3.11
N GLY A 144 9.46 -17.09 -2.12
CA GLY A 144 9.40 -18.16 -1.13
C GLY A 144 10.37 -18.00 0.05
N ASN A 145 11.34 -17.08 -0.02
CA ASN A 145 12.37 -16.88 1.02
C ASN A 145 12.92 -15.45 1.03
N PHE A 146 12.04 -14.47 1.12
CA PHE A 146 12.43 -13.07 1.35
C PHE A 146 12.77 -12.86 2.82
N THR A 147 13.85 -12.15 3.09
CA THR A 147 14.17 -11.61 4.41
C THR A 147 13.82 -10.12 4.41
N VAL A 148 12.89 -9.73 5.27
CA VAL A 148 12.37 -8.35 5.35
C VAL A 148 12.74 -7.75 6.70
N THR A 149 13.38 -6.60 6.66
CA THR A 149 13.72 -5.82 7.85
C THR A 149 12.71 -4.69 8.01
N VAL A 150 12.02 -4.67 9.15
CA VAL A 150 11.03 -3.65 9.48
C VAL A 150 11.50 -2.86 10.68
N LYS A 151 11.50 -1.54 10.54
CA LYS A 151 11.79 -0.58 11.61
C LYS A 151 10.49 -0.04 12.17
N LYS A 152 10.19 -0.33 13.43
CA LYS A 152 9.10 0.27 14.20
C LYS A 152 9.61 1.52 14.90
N LYS A 153 8.99 2.66 14.62
CA LYS A 153 9.32 3.95 15.22
C LYS A 153 8.85 4.02 16.67
N ALA A 154 9.62 4.68 17.50
CA ALA A 154 9.20 5.00 18.86
C ALA A 154 7.99 5.94 18.83
N THR A 155 6.90 5.52 19.45
CA THR A 155 5.67 6.31 19.60
C THR A 155 5.58 6.99 20.95
N TYR A 156 6.52 6.64 21.86
CA TYR A 156 6.63 7.12 23.25
C TYR A 156 5.38 6.85 24.09
N VAL A 157 4.54 5.93 23.62
CA VAL A 157 3.37 5.40 24.31
C VAL A 157 3.39 3.88 24.16
N ASP A 158 3.28 3.19 25.28
CA ASP A 158 3.12 1.74 25.30
C ASP A 158 1.70 1.40 24.82
N TRP A 159 1.59 0.99 23.57
CA TRP A 159 0.30 0.70 22.92
C TRP A 159 -0.41 -0.52 23.52
N SER A 160 0.31 -1.40 24.23
CA SER A 160 -0.30 -2.53 24.92
C SER A 160 -1.07 -2.10 26.18
N LYS A 161 -0.71 -0.95 26.76
CA LYS A 161 -1.36 -0.36 27.95
C LYS A 161 -2.34 0.76 27.58
N CYS A 162 -2.16 1.40 26.43
CA CYS A 162 -2.96 2.56 26.06
C CYS A 162 -4.41 2.16 25.75
N THR A 163 -5.36 2.73 26.48
CA THR A 163 -6.81 2.48 26.28
C THR A 163 -7.47 3.41 25.25
N GLY A 164 -6.73 4.37 24.70
CA GLY A 164 -7.27 5.33 23.73
C GLY A 164 -8.29 6.33 24.32
N CYS A 165 -8.25 6.60 25.63
CA CYS A 165 -9.20 7.48 26.31
C CYS A 165 -9.09 8.97 25.90
N GLY A 166 -7.92 9.43 25.40
CA GLY A 166 -7.72 10.80 24.92
C GLY A 166 -7.36 11.84 25.99
N GLU A 167 -7.39 11.54 27.29
CA GLU A 167 -7.09 12.52 28.38
C GLU A 167 -5.72 13.17 28.21
N CYS A 168 -4.71 12.38 27.87
CA CYS A 168 -3.36 12.90 27.61
C CYS A 168 -3.33 13.91 26.45
N THR A 169 -4.15 13.71 25.44
CA THR A 169 -4.33 14.64 24.32
C THR A 169 -4.93 15.94 24.79
N GLU A 170 -6.03 15.90 25.54
CA GLU A 170 -6.73 17.11 26.03
C GLU A 170 -5.88 17.98 26.94
N LYS A 171 -5.02 17.40 27.74
CA LYS A 171 -4.17 18.10 28.71
C LYS A 171 -2.83 18.57 28.15
N CYS A 172 -2.45 18.16 26.96
CA CYS A 172 -1.17 18.56 26.35
C CYS A 172 -1.14 20.08 26.08
N PRO A 173 -0.10 20.80 26.52
CA PRO A 173 -0.01 22.26 26.32
C PRO A 173 0.36 22.66 24.89
N MET A 174 0.94 21.75 24.09
CA MET A 174 1.33 22.00 22.71
C MET A 174 0.12 21.88 21.80
N LYS A 175 -0.47 23.02 21.36
CA LYS A 175 -1.80 23.07 20.73
C LYS A 175 -1.80 23.57 19.28
N LYS A 176 -0.66 24.01 18.75
CA LYS A 176 -0.58 24.70 17.45
C LYS A 176 0.28 23.90 16.46
N ILE A 177 0.06 22.60 16.38
CA ILE A 177 0.74 21.73 15.44
C ILE A 177 -0.25 21.43 14.33
N PRO A 178 0.07 21.70 13.05
CA PRO A 178 -0.82 21.35 11.95
C PRO A 178 -1.24 19.88 12.01
N ASN A 179 -2.53 19.62 11.85
CA ASN A 179 -3.07 18.28 11.88
C ASN A 179 -2.95 17.62 10.50
N GLU A 180 -2.06 16.69 10.33
CA GLU A 180 -1.78 16.01 9.05
C GLU A 180 -2.96 15.17 8.58
N PHE A 181 -3.77 14.65 9.50
CA PHE A 181 -4.98 13.92 9.13
C PHE A 181 -6.01 14.83 8.45
N ASN A 182 -6.14 16.06 8.93
CA ASN A 182 -6.99 17.11 8.35
C ASN A 182 -6.22 18.01 7.36
N LEU A 183 -5.07 17.57 6.85
CA LEU A 183 -4.28 18.29 5.82
C LEU A 183 -3.83 19.69 6.25
N GLY A 184 -3.61 19.90 7.55
CA GLY A 184 -3.22 21.20 8.10
C GLY A 184 -4.35 22.21 8.29
N MET A 185 -5.60 21.86 7.99
CA MET A 185 -6.76 22.77 8.10
C MET A 185 -7.17 23.06 9.54
N ASP A 186 -6.76 22.24 10.49
CA ASP A 186 -6.86 22.47 11.93
C ASP A 186 -5.56 22.13 12.64
N ASN A 187 -5.55 22.23 13.96
CA ASN A 187 -4.37 21.96 14.76
C ASN A 187 -4.60 20.76 15.69
N ARG A 188 -3.55 19.96 15.82
CA ARG A 188 -3.44 18.89 16.82
C ARG A 188 -2.45 19.24 17.93
N ARG A 189 -2.37 18.35 18.90
CA ARG A 189 -1.40 18.45 19.99
C ARG A 189 -0.18 17.55 19.76
N ALA A 190 0.89 17.72 20.54
CA ALA A 190 2.08 16.89 20.42
C ALA A 190 1.85 15.43 20.80
N ILE A 191 0.91 15.15 21.71
CA ILE A 191 0.38 13.79 21.91
C ILE A 191 -1.05 13.78 21.37
N TYR A 192 -1.36 12.81 20.53
CA TYR A 192 -2.62 12.79 19.79
C TYR A 192 -3.03 11.37 19.40
N ILE A 193 -4.33 11.21 19.16
CA ILE A 193 -4.94 10.09 18.44
C ILE A 193 -5.34 10.64 17.07
N PRO A 194 -4.94 10.05 15.95
CA PRO A 194 -5.11 10.66 14.62
C PRO A 194 -6.56 11.04 14.28
N PHE A 195 -7.51 10.16 14.56
CA PHE A 195 -8.95 10.39 14.42
C PHE A 195 -9.73 9.41 15.30
N ALA A 196 -11.01 9.67 15.51
CA ALA A 196 -11.83 8.97 16.49
C ALA A 196 -11.97 7.46 16.24
N GLN A 197 -11.98 7.04 14.95
CA GLN A 197 -12.11 5.64 14.52
C GLN A 197 -10.76 5.01 14.13
N ALA A 198 -9.63 5.61 14.53
CA ALA A 198 -8.29 5.09 14.21
C ALA A 198 -8.12 3.64 14.68
N VAL A 199 -7.43 2.86 13.89
CA VAL A 199 -7.03 1.48 14.23
C VAL A 199 -5.51 1.37 14.01
N PRO A 200 -4.73 1.05 15.05
CA PRO A 200 -5.14 0.95 16.44
C PRO A 200 -5.57 2.31 17.03
N LYS A 201 -6.56 2.30 17.95
CA LYS A 201 -7.02 3.51 18.64
C LYS A 201 -6.14 3.80 19.85
N VAL A 202 -4.96 4.33 19.62
CA VAL A 202 -3.94 4.60 20.64
C VAL A 202 -3.31 5.97 20.43
N ALA A 203 -2.79 6.55 21.50
CA ALA A 203 -2.08 7.83 21.41
C ALA A 203 -0.65 7.62 20.89
N THR A 204 -0.14 8.66 20.23
CA THR A 204 1.25 8.75 19.77
C THR A 204 1.81 10.12 20.12
N ILE A 205 3.10 10.21 20.46
CA ILE A 205 3.78 11.47 20.74
C ILE A 205 4.64 11.85 19.53
N ASP A 206 4.41 13.04 19.03
CA ASP A 206 5.25 13.69 18.04
C ASP A 206 6.51 14.24 18.74
N ALA A 207 7.63 13.59 18.50
CA ALA A 207 8.89 13.91 19.17
C ALA A 207 9.40 15.32 18.82
N ASP A 208 9.17 15.77 17.59
CA ASP A 208 9.64 17.05 17.08
C ASP A 208 8.90 18.25 17.71
N HIS A 209 7.73 18.02 18.28
CA HIS A 209 6.92 19.06 18.90
C HIS A 209 6.69 18.84 20.40
N CYS A 210 7.22 17.75 20.98
CA CYS A 210 7.05 17.45 22.40
C CYS A 210 8.10 18.15 23.28
N ASN A 211 7.68 19.04 24.15
CA ASN A 211 8.59 19.73 25.07
C ASN A 211 9.36 18.77 26.03
N MET A 212 8.74 17.65 26.42
CA MET A 212 9.43 16.67 27.28
C MET A 212 10.58 16.00 26.54
N LEU A 213 10.35 15.56 25.29
CA LEU A 213 11.37 14.89 24.48
C LEU A 213 12.47 15.85 24.02
N LYS A 214 12.12 17.12 23.74
CA LYS A 214 13.08 18.13 23.25
C LYS A 214 13.96 18.70 24.35
N ASN A 215 13.43 18.98 25.53
CA ASN A 215 14.13 19.74 26.56
C ASN A 215 13.90 19.27 28.01
N GLY A 216 13.19 18.16 28.20
CA GLY A 216 12.90 17.59 29.53
C GLY A 216 11.92 18.39 30.39
N LYS A 217 11.31 19.46 29.87
CA LYS A 217 10.51 20.43 30.65
C LYS A 217 9.01 20.24 30.41
N CYS A 218 8.46 19.08 30.74
CA CYS A 218 7.02 18.83 30.70
C CYS A 218 6.67 17.57 31.51
N GLY A 219 5.90 16.64 30.97
CA GLY A 219 5.48 15.39 31.64
C GLY A 219 4.01 15.40 32.05
N VAL A 220 3.20 16.34 31.51
CA VAL A 220 1.76 16.42 31.82
C VAL A 220 1.04 15.13 31.42
N CYS A 221 1.30 14.61 30.21
CA CYS A 221 0.63 13.41 29.71
C CYS A 221 0.94 12.15 30.56
N SER A 222 2.15 12.00 31.11
CA SER A 222 2.45 10.87 32.01
C SER A 222 1.75 10.99 33.36
N LYS A 223 1.50 12.22 33.85
CA LYS A 223 0.82 12.44 35.13
C LYS A 223 -0.69 12.17 35.05
N VAL A 224 -1.31 12.39 33.89
CA VAL A 224 -2.76 12.19 33.71
C VAL A 224 -3.10 10.81 33.14
N CYS A 225 -2.13 10.03 32.69
CA CYS A 225 -2.37 8.72 32.14
C CYS A 225 -2.59 7.67 33.24
N SER A 226 -3.86 7.34 33.51
CA SER A 226 -4.24 6.33 34.50
C SER A 226 -3.71 4.93 34.18
N ALA A 227 -3.54 4.61 32.89
CA ALA A 227 -2.99 3.33 32.43
C ALA A 227 -1.44 3.26 32.50
N GLY A 228 -0.74 4.36 32.83
CA GLY A 228 0.73 4.39 32.88
C GLY A 228 1.39 4.05 31.54
N ALA A 229 0.75 4.39 30.41
CA ALA A 229 1.20 4.00 29.09
C ALA A 229 2.31 4.91 28.51
N ILE A 230 2.63 6.04 29.14
CA ILE A 230 3.62 6.99 28.60
C ILE A 230 5.04 6.55 28.94
N ASP A 231 5.86 6.37 27.92
CA ASP A 231 7.26 5.97 28.04
C ASP A 231 8.16 6.84 27.15
N TYR A 232 8.75 7.88 27.72
CA TYR A 232 9.66 8.78 27.01
C TYR A 232 11.03 8.17 26.68
N THR A 233 11.33 6.99 27.22
CA THR A 233 12.61 6.28 27.00
C THR A 233 12.56 5.31 25.83
N GLN A 234 11.37 5.13 25.24
CA GLN A 234 11.13 4.24 24.12
C GLN A 234 12.06 4.58 22.93
N LYS A 235 12.59 3.57 22.29
CA LYS A 235 13.47 3.69 21.11
C LYS A 235 12.87 2.94 19.94
N ASP A 236 13.33 3.30 18.75
CA ASP A 236 13.03 2.54 17.54
C ASP A 236 13.49 1.09 17.71
N THR A 237 12.68 0.16 17.23
CA THR A 237 13.00 -1.28 17.22
C THR A 237 13.07 -1.78 15.79
N VAL A 238 13.93 -2.77 15.56
CA VAL A 238 14.10 -3.39 14.27
C VAL A 238 13.81 -4.88 14.41
N ILE A 239 12.97 -5.40 13.53
CA ILE A 239 12.73 -6.84 13.40
C ILE A 239 13.17 -7.29 12.01
N GLU A 240 13.66 -8.52 11.94
CA GLU A 240 14.02 -9.16 10.68
C GLU A 240 13.40 -10.55 10.65
N GLU A 241 12.59 -10.82 9.65
CA GLU A 241 11.85 -12.08 9.54
C GLU A 241 11.77 -12.53 8.08
N LYS A 242 11.44 -13.82 7.89
CA LYS A 242 11.34 -14.45 6.57
C LYS A 242 9.90 -14.52 6.09
N TYR A 243 9.71 -14.22 4.80
CA TYR A 243 8.40 -14.18 4.15
C TYR A 243 8.45 -14.83 2.77
N GLY A 244 7.36 -15.49 2.39
CA GLY A 244 7.26 -16.17 1.09
C GLY A 244 6.91 -15.25 -0.08
N ALA A 245 6.16 -14.17 0.20
CA ALA A 245 5.69 -13.20 -0.80
C ALA A 245 5.56 -11.81 -0.21
N ILE A 246 5.56 -10.79 -1.05
CA ILE A 246 5.39 -9.39 -0.67
C ILE A 246 4.32 -8.76 -1.55
N VAL A 247 3.40 -8.00 -0.94
CA VAL A 247 2.40 -7.19 -1.64
C VAL A 247 2.70 -5.72 -1.41
N ALA A 248 2.98 -4.97 -2.48
CA ALA A 248 3.18 -3.53 -2.42
C ALA A 248 1.83 -2.82 -2.58
N ALA A 249 1.43 -2.01 -1.59
CA ALA A 249 0.17 -1.28 -1.54
C ALA A 249 0.35 0.16 -1.03
N THR A 250 1.42 0.85 -1.48
CA THR A 250 1.85 2.16 -0.98
C THR A 250 0.90 3.31 -1.31
N GLY A 251 -0.07 3.10 -2.19
CA GLY A 251 -1.08 4.11 -2.53
C GLY A 251 -0.55 5.26 -3.40
N TYR A 252 -1.11 6.47 -3.17
CA TYR A 252 -0.81 7.67 -3.95
C TYR A 252 -0.82 8.92 -3.07
N ASN A 253 -0.30 10.03 -3.60
CA ASN A 253 -0.49 11.38 -3.05
C ASN A 253 -1.11 12.31 -4.11
N PRO A 254 -1.85 13.36 -3.70
CA PRO A 254 -2.12 14.49 -4.59
C PRO A 254 -0.81 15.18 -4.99
N ILE A 255 -0.74 15.69 -6.23
CA ILE A 255 0.39 16.49 -6.67
C ILE A 255 0.51 17.77 -5.84
N GLU A 256 1.73 18.21 -5.59
CA GLU A 256 2.00 19.48 -4.91
C GLU A 256 1.62 20.66 -5.81
N LEU A 257 0.78 21.58 -5.28
CA LEU A 257 0.19 22.67 -6.06
C LEU A 257 1.05 23.93 -6.14
N ASP A 258 2.21 23.95 -5.50
CA ASP A 258 3.13 25.11 -5.51
C ASP A 258 3.58 25.53 -6.92
N LYS A 259 3.58 24.58 -7.87
CA LYS A 259 3.94 24.80 -9.26
C LYS A 259 2.81 25.35 -10.14
N PHE A 260 1.60 25.45 -9.60
CA PHE A 260 0.37 25.82 -10.30
C PHE A 260 -0.18 27.12 -9.74
N GLY A 261 0.66 28.17 -9.72
CA GLY A 261 0.33 29.48 -9.15
C GLY A 261 -0.88 30.17 -9.79
N GLU A 262 -1.23 29.80 -11.03
CA GLU A 262 -2.40 30.29 -11.76
C GLU A 262 -3.74 29.94 -11.07
N PHE A 263 -3.79 28.89 -10.27
CA PHE A 263 -5.01 28.51 -9.57
C PHE A 263 -5.15 29.15 -8.18
N GLY A 264 -4.20 29.97 -7.72
CA GLY A 264 -4.33 30.76 -6.50
C GLY A 264 -4.27 29.99 -5.18
N TYR A 265 -3.89 28.72 -5.16
CA TYR A 265 -3.89 27.86 -3.95
C TYR A 265 -3.06 28.44 -2.80
N ALA A 266 -1.84 28.93 -3.08
CA ALA A 266 -0.99 29.56 -2.08
C ALA A 266 -1.42 31.00 -1.71
N GLN A 267 -2.36 31.60 -2.46
CA GLN A 267 -2.76 33.01 -2.31
C GLN A 267 -4.03 33.17 -1.48
N SER A 268 -4.91 32.17 -1.44
CA SER A 268 -6.14 32.21 -0.67
C SER A 268 -6.41 30.87 0.02
N LYS A 269 -6.86 30.94 1.27
CA LYS A 269 -7.31 29.77 2.04
C LYS A 269 -8.59 29.15 1.49
N ASP A 270 -9.38 29.89 0.72
CA ASP A 270 -10.64 29.45 0.14
C ASP A 270 -10.46 28.73 -1.22
N VAL A 271 -9.21 28.64 -1.67
CA VAL A 271 -8.80 27.72 -2.73
C VAL A 271 -8.29 26.44 -2.07
N VAL A 272 -9.04 25.37 -2.18
CA VAL A 272 -8.76 24.09 -1.49
C VAL A 272 -8.61 22.95 -2.49
N THR A 273 -7.89 21.90 -2.10
CA THR A 273 -7.86 20.65 -2.85
C THR A 273 -9.15 19.85 -2.62
N SER A 274 -9.47 18.93 -3.53
CA SER A 274 -10.61 18.02 -3.33
C SER A 274 -10.52 17.19 -2.06
N LEU A 275 -9.31 16.85 -1.60
CA LEU A 275 -9.13 16.08 -0.36
C LEU A 275 -9.34 16.96 0.89
N GLU A 276 -8.94 18.22 0.85
CA GLU A 276 -9.28 19.20 1.89
C GLU A 276 -10.79 19.44 1.94
N PHE A 277 -11.43 19.52 0.78
CA PHE A 277 -12.88 19.64 0.69
C PHE A 277 -13.61 18.43 1.33
N GLU A 278 -13.10 17.21 1.17
CA GLU A 278 -13.59 16.02 1.89
C GLU A 278 -13.53 16.22 3.41
N ARG A 279 -12.47 16.86 3.91
CA ARG A 279 -12.35 17.11 5.36
C ARG A 279 -13.31 18.20 5.84
N LEU A 280 -13.60 19.21 5.01
CA LEU A 280 -14.59 20.25 5.35
C LEU A 280 -16.03 19.70 5.39
N THR A 281 -16.35 18.72 4.55
CA THR A 281 -17.69 18.13 4.50
C THR A 281 -17.89 16.98 5.50
N ASN A 282 -16.80 16.42 6.03
CA ASN A 282 -16.83 15.26 6.92
C ASN A 282 -17.24 15.67 8.34
N ALA A 283 -18.17 14.92 8.95
CA ALA A 283 -18.62 15.14 10.33
C ALA A 283 -17.51 15.07 11.39
N ALA A 284 -16.42 14.34 11.12
CA ALA A 284 -15.23 14.29 11.97
C ALA A 284 -14.11 15.23 11.47
N GLY A 285 -14.42 16.13 10.55
CA GLY A 285 -13.49 17.13 10.03
C GLY A 285 -13.44 18.41 10.87
N PRO A 286 -12.62 19.38 10.43
CA PRO A 286 -12.35 20.61 11.20
C PRO A 286 -13.60 21.48 11.45
N THR A 287 -14.61 21.38 10.59
CA THR A 287 -15.86 22.15 10.66
C THR A 287 -17.05 21.30 11.11
N SER A 288 -16.81 20.08 11.63
CA SER A 288 -17.86 19.14 12.05
C SER A 288 -18.92 18.88 10.97
N GLY A 289 -18.49 18.84 9.70
CA GLY A 289 -19.33 18.57 8.54
C GLY A 289 -20.18 19.75 8.05
N THR A 290 -20.04 20.93 8.62
CA THR A 290 -20.63 22.15 8.07
C THR A 290 -19.69 22.76 7.07
N LEU A 291 -20.13 22.98 5.84
CA LEU A 291 -19.29 23.57 4.81
C LEU A 291 -19.09 25.06 5.08
N LEU A 292 -17.90 25.41 5.49
CA LEU A 292 -17.48 26.77 5.82
C LEU A 292 -16.21 27.14 5.07
N ARG A 293 -16.08 28.41 4.69
CA ARG A 293 -14.87 28.98 4.10
C ARG A 293 -13.73 28.95 5.13
N PRO A 294 -12.56 28.44 4.77
CA PRO A 294 -11.41 28.42 5.68
C PRO A 294 -10.88 29.80 6.10
N SER A 295 -11.16 30.86 5.31
CA SER A 295 -10.69 32.23 5.59
C SER A 295 -11.44 32.89 6.74
N ASP A 296 -12.76 32.81 6.76
CA ASP A 296 -13.65 33.62 7.65
C ASP A 296 -14.74 32.80 8.38
N GLY A 297 -14.88 31.51 8.05
CA GLY A 297 -15.88 30.62 8.67
C GLY A 297 -17.33 30.89 8.21
N THR A 298 -17.54 31.64 7.12
CA THR A 298 -18.86 31.82 6.54
C THR A 298 -19.22 30.69 5.59
N HIS A 299 -20.52 30.55 5.27
CA HIS A 299 -20.98 29.57 4.28
C HIS A 299 -20.72 30.08 2.86
N PRO A 300 -20.12 29.28 1.96
CA PRO A 300 -19.92 29.66 0.56
C PRO A 300 -21.24 29.55 -0.22
N HIS A 301 -21.61 30.60 -0.94
CA HIS A 301 -22.79 30.61 -1.83
C HIS A 301 -22.45 30.23 -3.28
N THR A 302 -21.22 30.43 -3.69
CA THR A 302 -20.75 30.05 -5.03
C THR A 302 -19.47 29.23 -4.93
N ILE A 303 -19.49 28.00 -5.46
CA ILE A 303 -18.36 27.07 -5.44
C ILE A 303 -17.99 26.70 -6.86
N VAL A 304 -16.71 26.81 -7.18
CA VAL A 304 -16.17 26.42 -8.49
C VAL A 304 -15.22 25.24 -8.34
N PHE A 305 -15.53 24.15 -9.02
CA PHE A 305 -14.64 22.98 -9.14
C PHE A 305 -13.83 23.06 -10.43
N VAL A 306 -12.50 22.93 -10.30
CA VAL A 306 -11.55 22.95 -11.42
C VAL A 306 -11.02 21.55 -11.63
N GLN A 307 -11.35 20.93 -12.77
CA GLN A 307 -10.91 19.59 -13.13
C GLN A 307 -9.50 19.59 -13.73
N CYS A 308 -8.84 18.44 -13.65
CA CYS A 308 -7.56 18.13 -14.28
C CYS A 308 -6.38 19.01 -13.86
N VAL A 309 -6.39 19.57 -12.63
CA VAL A 309 -5.27 20.39 -12.13
C VAL A 309 -4.02 19.52 -12.00
N GLY A 310 -3.03 19.77 -12.86
CA GLY A 310 -1.81 18.98 -12.98
C GLY A 310 -1.98 17.59 -13.61
N SER A 311 -3.20 17.20 -14.06
CA SER A 311 -3.45 15.97 -14.84
C SER A 311 -3.58 16.27 -16.32
N ARG A 312 -3.17 15.32 -17.19
CA ARG A 312 -3.22 15.47 -18.66
C ARG A 312 -2.41 16.69 -19.12
N ASP A 313 -1.37 16.97 -18.40
CA ASP A 313 -0.49 18.13 -18.56
C ASP A 313 0.88 17.65 -19.07
N THR A 314 1.24 18.09 -20.26
CA THR A 314 2.52 17.79 -20.93
C THR A 314 3.53 18.93 -20.82
N SER A 315 3.23 19.98 -20.04
CA SER A 315 4.13 21.13 -19.85
C SER A 315 5.43 20.80 -19.10
N GLY A 316 5.45 19.65 -18.39
CA GLY A 316 6.53 19.24 -17.51
C GLY A 316 6.33 19.64 -16.04
N CYS A 317 5.34 20.50 -15.72
CA CYS A 317 4.94 20.81 -14.35
C CYS A 317 3.99 19.77 -13.78
N GLY A 318 3.08 19.25 -14.61
CA GLY A 318 2.08 18.24 -14.26
C GLY A 318 2.43 16.84 -14.71
N LYS A 319 1.40 16.00 -14.79
CA LYS A 319 1.46 14.60 -15.19
C LYS A 319 0.72 14.39 -16.53
N PRO A 320 1.31 13.65 -17.50
CA PRO A 320 0.72 13.49 -18.82
C PRO A 320 -0.53 12.59 -18.83
N TYR A 321 -0.77 11.84 -17.76
CA TYR A 321 -1.90 10.91 -17.64
C TYR A 321 -3.11 11.52 -16.96
N CYS A 322 -4.26 10.85 -17.10
CA CYS A 322 -5.48 11.14 -16.38
C CYS A 322 -5.46 10.47 -15.00
N SER A 323 -5.81 11.21 -13.95
CA SER A 323 -5.95 10.70 -12.58
C SER A 323 -7.19 9.84 -12.36
N LYS A 324 -8.04 9.65 -13.38
CA LYS A 324 -9.17 8.72 -13.49
C LYS A 324 -10.35 8.98 -12.54
N ILE A 325 -10.11 9.36 -11.28
CA ILE A 325 -11.15 9.45 -10.24
C ILE A 325 -11.75 10.84 -10.05
N CYS A 326 -11.09 11.89 -10.58
CA CYS A 326 -11.48 13.27 -10.28
C CYS A 326 -12.87 13.65 -10.80
N CYS A 327 -13.28 13.22 -11.97
CA CYS A 327 -14.62 13.50 -12.48
C CYS A 327 -15.71 12.93 -11.56
N MET A 328 -15.49 11.75 -11.02
CA MET A 328 -16.46 11.07 -10.16
C MET A 328 -16.54 11.66 -8.75
N TYR A 329 -15.40 11.93 -8.11
CA TYR A 329 -15.46 12.54 -6.79
C TYR A 329 -15.94 14.00 -6.84
N THR A 330 -15.69 14.73 -7.93
CA THR A 330 -16.26 16.08 -8.10
C THR A 330 -17.76 16.02 -8.30
N ALA A 331 -18.29 15.12 -9.11
CA ALA A 331 -19.73 14.91 -9.23
C ALA A 331 -20.37 14.64 -7.86
N LYS A 332 -19.74 13.74 -7.07
CA LYS A 332 -20.17 13.45 -5.71
C LYS A 332 -20.15 14.71 -4.81
N HIS A 333 -19.07 15.48 -4.81
CA HIS A 333 -18.96 16.71 -4.01
C HIS A 333 -20.05 17.71 -4.39
N ALA A 334 -20.21 17.94 -5.69
CA ALA A 334 -21.22 18.86 -6.22
C ALA A 334 -22.66 18.45 -5.82
N MET A 335 -22.98 17.15 -5.93
CA MET A 335 -24.27 16.62 -5.49
C MET A 335 -24.50 16.83 -3.98
N LEU A 336 -23.52 16.48 -3.14
CA LEU A 336 -23.63 16.64 -1.69
C LEU A 336 -23.79 18.11 -1.27
N VAL A 337 -23.13 19.05 -1.97
CA VAL A 337 -23.34 20.48 -1.74
C VAL A 337 -24.77 20.87 -2.08
N ARG A 338 -25.24 20.53 -3.27
CA ARG A 338 -26.59 20.88 -3.74
C ARG A 338 -27.70 20.22 -2.92
N GLU A 339 -27.48 18.99 -2.43
CA GLU A 339 -28.40 18.29 -1.55
C GLU A 339 -28.54 19.01 -0.20
N LYS A 340 -27.41 19.37 0.42
CA LYS A 340 -27.38 19.96 1.76
C LYS A 340 -27.65 21.49 1.76
N TYR A 341 -27.24 22.16 0.68
CA TYR A 341 -27.32 23.62 0.52
C TYR A 341 -27.89 23.95 -0.87
N PRO A 342 -29.25 23.88 -1.04
CA PRO A 342 -29.88 24.07 -2.36
C PRO A 342 -29.65 25.45 -2.97
N ASP A 343 -29.40 26.48 -2.14
CA ASP A 343 -29.13 27.86 -2.58
C ASP A 343 -27.68 28.11 -3.01
N THR A 344 -26.79 27.16 -2.79
CA THR A 344 -25.39 27.28 -3.23
C THR A 344 -25.25 26.96 -4.72
N GLU A 345 -24.73 27.91 -5.50
CA GLU A 345 -24.41 27.70 -6.90
C GLU A 345 -23.13 26.89 -7.05
N VAL A 346 -23.17 25.87 -7.89
CA VAL A 346 -22.04 24.98 -8.14
C VAL A 346 -21.68 24.94 -9.62
N TYR A 347 -20.43 25.26 -9.92
CA TYR A 347 -19.87 25.24 -11.27
C TYR A 347 -18.74 24.21 -11.35
N VAL A 348 -18.68 23.43 -12.44
CA VAL A 348 -17.60 22.47 -12.69
C VAL A 348 -16.99 22.76 -14.05
N PHE A 349 -15.74 23.21 -14.08
CA PHE A 349 -14.97 23.36 -15.32
C PHE A 349 -14.27 22.05 -15.68
N TYR A 350 -14.49 21.55 -16.88
CA TYR A 350 -13.98 20.26 -17.36
C TYR A 350 -13.51 20.28 -18.81
N ILE A 351 -12.53 19.43 -19.14
CA ILE A 351 -12.07 19.19 -20.52
C ILE A 351 -12.96 18.14 -21.18
N ASP A 352 -13.11 16.99 -20.56
CA ASP A 352 -14.08 15.93 -20.82
C ASP A 352 -14.43 15.22 -19.50
N VAL A 353 -15.61 14.66 -19.39
CA VAL A 353 -16.03 13.87 -18.22
C VAL A 353 -15.70 12.41 -18.49
N ARG A 354 -15.00 11.78 -17.54
CA ARG A 354 -14.62 10.37 -17.58
C ARG A 354 -15.31 9.60 -16.47
N THR A 355 -16.14 8.64 -16.88
CA THR A 355 -17.00 7.82 -16.02
C THR A 355 -16.69 6.33 -16.24
N PRO A 356 -15.45 5.85 -15.95
CA PRO A 356 -15.00 4.53 -16.37
C PRO A 356 -15.43 3.41 -15.40
N GLY A 357 -16.73 3.30 -15.09
CA GLY A 357 -17.24 2.28 -14.18
C GLY A 357 -18.75 2.05 -14.36
N LYS A 358 -19.24 0.97 -13.72
CA LYS A 358 -20.66 0.64 -13.72
C LYS A 358 -21.46 1.69 -12.97
N ASN A 359 -22.51 2.24 -13.58
CA ASN A 359 -23.39 3.29 -13.06
C ASN A 359 -22.68 4.63 -12.85
N PHE A 360 -21.48 4.85 -13.40
CA PHE A 360 -20.75 6.11 -13.22
C PHE A 360 -21.29 7.21 -14.13
N ASP A 361 -21.73 6.86 -15.34
CA ASP A 361 -22.33 7.81 -16.27
C ASP A 361 -23.69 8.30 -15.73
N GLU A 362 -24.50 7.38 -15.24
CA GLU A 362 -25.78 7.68 -14.60
C GLU A 362 -25.58 8.58 -13.35
N PHE A 363 -24.55 8.31 -12.57
CA PHE A 363 -24.20 9.13 -11.42
C PHE A 363 -23.82 10.56 -11.82
N TYR A 364 -23.02 10.73 -12.87
CA TYR A 364 -22.69 12.03 -13.44
C TYR A 364 -23.94 12.75 -13.95
N ARG A 365 -24.82 12.05 -14.70
CA ARG A 365 -26.08 12.65 -15.19
C ARG A 365 -26.96 13.15 -14.06
N ARG A 366 -27.07 12.42 -12.98
CA ARG A 366 -27.82 12.84 -11.78
C ARG A 366 -27.28 14.16 -11.23
N ALA A 367 -25.96 14.37 -11.19
CA ALA A 367 -25.40 15.65 -10.75
C ALA A 367 -25.88 16.82 -11.61
N VAL A 368 -26.05 16.64 -12.91
CA VAL A 368 -26.53 17.66 -13.83
C VAL A 368 -28.05 17.80 -13.78
N GLU A 369 -28.79 16.70 -13.95
CA GLU A 369 -30.23 16.70 -14.22
C GLU A 369 -31.06 16.83 -12.94
N GLU A 370 -30.67 16.18 -11.84
CA GLU A 370 -31.42 16.18 -10.59
C GLU A 370 -30.94 17.27 -9.62
N TYR A 371 -29.62 17.50 -9.55
CA TYR A 371 -29.03 18.44 -8.60
C TYR A 371 -28.69 19.80 -9.20
N GLY A 372 -28.87 19.99 -10.51
CA GLY A 372 -28.67 21.26 -11.19
C GLY A 372 -27.25 21.82 -11.11
N VAL A 373 -26.24 20.95 -11.16
CA VAL A 373 -24.84 21.36 -11.17
C VAL A 373 -24.47 21.91 -12.55
N ASN A 374 -23.88 23.10 -12.59
CA ASN A 374 -23.47 23.78 -13.82
C ASN A 374 -22.15 23.23 -14.35
N TYR A 375 -22.19 22.33 -15.32
CA TYR A 375 -21.00 21.81 -16.00
C TYR A 375 -20.64 22.69 -17.20
N ILE A 376 -19.45 23.30 -17.19
CA ILE A 376 -18.95 24.17 -18.26
C ILE A 376 -17.75 23.50 -18.91
N LYS A 377 -17.90 23.15 -20.19
CA LYS A 377 -16.79 22.59 -20.96
C LYS A 377 -15.78 23.67 -21.29
N GLY A 378 -14.64 23.65 -20.60
CA GLY A 378 -13.65 24.69 -20.75
C GLY A 378 -12.49 24.53 -19.79
N MET A 379 -11.61 25.52 -19.79
CA MET A 379 -10.45 25.57 -18.93
C MET A 379 -10.41 26.86 -18.12
N VAL A 380 -10.11 26.70 -16.85
CA VAL A 380 -9.79 27.83 -15.98
C VAL A 380 -8.35 28.27 -16.28
N GLY A 381 -8.20 29.53 -16.68
CA GLY A 381 -6.89 30.10 -16.97
C GLY A 381 -6.26 30.76 -15.73
N LYS A 382 -7.09 31.32 -14.84
CA LYS A 382 -6.59 31.98 -13.63
C LYS A 382 -7.64 32.06 -12.53
N VAL A 383 -7.17 31.92 -11.30
CA VAL A 383 -7.94 32.20 -10.07
C VAL A 383 -7.14 33.19 -9.23
N TYR A 384 -7.75 34.25 -8.76
CA TYR A 384 -7.10 35.21 -7.89
C TYR A 384 -8.06 35.84 -6.88
N PRO A 385 -7.58 36.15 -5.67
CA PRO A 385 -8.40 36.76 -4.64
C PRO A 385 -8.67 38.24 -4.93
N GLU A 386 -9.89 38.68 -4.64
CA GLU A 386 -10.30 40.08 -4.68
C GLU A 386 -10.20 40.73 -3.29
N ALA A 387 -10.27 42.05 -3.25
CA ALA A 387 -10.13 42.81 -2.02
C ALA A 387 -11.29 42.57 -1.02
N ASP A 388 -12.46 42.16 -1.49
CA ASP A 388 -13.63 41.81 -0.69
C ASP A 388 -13.62 40.39 -0.13
N GLY A 389 -12.55 39.61 -0.45
CA GLY A 389 -12.39 38.22 -0.02
C GLY A 389 -13.05 37.19 -0.93
N THR A 390 -13.67 37.61 -2.04
CA THR A 390 -14.12 36.70 -3.09
C THR A 390 -12.97 36.25 -3.99
N LEU A 391 -13.23 35.23 -4.83
CA LEU A 391 -12.28 34.68 -5.78
C LEU A 391 -12.79 34.93 -7.20
N THR A 392 -12.07 35.65 -8.02
CA THR A 392 -12.38 35.74 -9.46
C THR A 392 -11.80 34.54 -10.18
N VAL A 393 -12.66 33.70 -10.73
CA VAL A 393 -12.30 32.59 -11.62
C VAL A 393 -12.45 33.03 -13.06
N GLN A 394 -11.35 33.16 -13.77
CA GLN A 394 -11.32 33.50 -15.19
C GLN A 394 -11.17 32.23 -16.03
N ALA A 395 -12.10 31.98 -16.92
CA ALA A 395 -12.18 30.75 -17.68
C ALA A 395 -12.66 30.97 -19.12
N SER A 396 -12.45 29.99 -19.96
CA SER A 396 -13.02 29.94 -21.32
C SER A 396 -14.14 28.89 -21.38
N ASP A 397 -15.30 29.27 -21.88
CA ASP A 397 -16.36 28.36 -22.29
C ASP A 397 -16.14 27.98 -23.75
N LEU A 398 -15.82 26.70 -23.99
CA LEU A 398 -15.50 26.19 -25.33
C LEU A 398 -16.76 25.89 -26.16
N ILE A 399 -17.92 25.76 -25.55
CA ILE A 399 -19.20 25.52 -26.26
C ILE A 399 -19.73 26.85 -26.79
N GLU A 400 -19.78 27.85 -25.91
CA GLU A 400 -20.25 29.18 -26.30
C GLU A 400 -19.17 30.08 -26.90
N ASN A 401 -17.92 29.57 -26.93
CA ASN A 401 -16.74 30.27 -27.46
C ASN A 401 -16.59 31.69 -26.90
N LYS A 402 -16.68 31.80 -25.56
CA LYS A 402 -16.57 33.08 -24.85
C LYS A 402 -15.67 32.98 -23.62
N GLN A 403 -15.08 34.11 -23.26
CA GLN A 403 -14.42 34.25 -21.95
C GLN A 403 -15.48 34.53 -20.88
N ILE A 404 -15.37 33.87 -19.76
CA ILE A 404 -16.26 34.07 -18.62
C ILE A 404 -15.47 34.37 -17.35
N LYS A 405 -16.11 35.12 -16.46
CA LYS A 405 -15.60 35.38 -15.12
C LYS A 405 -16.68 35.02 -14.12
N ILE A 406 -16.35 34.22 -13.13
CA ILE A 406 -17.24 33.86 -12.04
C ILE A 406 -16.64 34.41 -10.75
N SER A 407 -17.44 35.13 -9.97
CA SER A 407 -17.11 35.49 -8.58
C SER A 407 -17.49 34.30 -7.71
N ALA A 408 -16.51 33.66 -7.11
CA ALA A 408 -16.68 32.48 -6.27
C ALA A 408 -16.29 32.76 -4.81
N ASP A 409 -16.98 32.11 -3.88
CA ASP A 409 -16.61 32.12 -2.47
C ASP A 409 -15.57 31.04 -2.15
N MET A 410 -15.58 29.95 -2.92
CA MET A 410 -14.64 28.84 -2.75
C MET A 410 -14.29 28.22 -4.11
N VAL A 411 -13.03 27.85 -4.27
CA VAL A 411 -12.55 27.09 -5.43
C VAL A 411 -11.97 25.76 -4.99
N VAL A 412 -12.40 24.67 -5.61
CA VAL A 412 -11.96 23.31 -5.31
C VAL A 412 -11.15 22.74 -6.47
N LEU A 413 -9.90 22.43 -6.21
CA LEU A 413 -8.96 21.95 -7.21
C LEU A 413 -8.91 20.41 -7.24
N ALA A 414 -9.28 19.84 -8.39
CA ALA A 414 -9.15 18.40 -8.63
C ALA A 414 -7.70 18.06 -9.04
N ALA A 415 -6.83 18.02 -8.04
CA ALA A 415 -5.40 17.79 -8.19
C ALA A 415 -5.08 16.40 -8.74
N ALA A 416 -4.07 16.32 -9.60
CA ALA A 416 -3.53 15.06 -10.10
C ALA A 416 -3.09 14.15 -8.95
N ILE A 417 -3.18 12.84 -9.17
CA ILE A 417 -2.61 11.86 -8.25
C ILE A 417 -1.27 11.35 -8.77
N GLU A 418 -0.31 11.21 -7.89
CA GLU A 418 1.00 10.66 -8.17
C GLU A 418 1.35 9.56 -7.17
N PRO A 419 2.28 8.64 -7.48
CA PRO A 419 2.70 7.60 -6.53
C PRO A 419 3.17 8.21 -5.20
N ASP A 420 2.98 7.48 -4.11
CA ASP A 420 3.55 7.89 -2.82
C ASP A 420 5.07 8.03 -2.93
N LYS A 421 5.64 9.03 -2.25
CA LYS A 421 7.09 9.30 -2.26
C LYS A 421 7.94 8.11 -1.81
N SER A 422 7.37 7.20 -0.99
CA SER A 422 8.03 5.96 -0.57
C SER A 422 8.05 4.87 -1.64
N ALA A 423 7.31 5.01 -2.74
CA ALA A 423 7.20 3.98 -3.77
C ALA A 423 8.55 3.71 -4.46
N ARG A 424 9.30 4.76 -4.82
CA ARG A 424 10.60 4.59 -5.50
C ARG A 424 11.68 3.94 -4.60
N PRO A 425 11.91 4.37 -3.34
CA PRO A 425 12.80 3.67 -2.43
C PRO A 425 12.39 2.20 -2.22
N LEU A 426 11.10 1.94 -2.05
CA LEU A 426 10.59 0.57 -1.91
C LEU A 426 10.83 -0.25 -3.17
N ALA A 427 10.56 0.27 -4.36
CA ALA A 427 10.80 -0.41 -5.63
C ALA A 427 12.28 -0.83 -5.77
N THR A 428 13.20 0.04 -5.37
CA THR A 428 14.64 -0.27 -5.36
C THR A 428 14.95 -1.43 -4.41
N MET A 429 14.40 -1.41 -3.18
CA MET A 429 14.58 -2.51 -2.21
C MET A 429 13.98 -3.84 -2.71
N LEU A 430 12.84 -3.78 -3.40
CA LEU A 430 12.15 -4.94 -3.96
C LEU A 430 12.74 -5.41 -5.31
N THR A 431 13.69 -4.69 -5.88
CA THR A 431 14.15 -4.90 -7.27
C THR A 431 12.97 -4.94 -8.25
N ALA A 432 11.96 -4.10 -7.99
CA ALA A 432 10.73 -4.02 -8.78
C ALA A 432 10.82 -2.86 -9.79
N SER A 433 10.33 -3.10 -11.00
CA SER A 433 10.34 -2.08 -12.06
C SER A 433 9.29 -1.00 -11.81
N MET A 434 9.60 0.21 -12.26
CA MET A 434 8.68 1.35 -12.27
C MET A 434 8.55 1.92 -13.69
N ASP A 435 7.40 2.51 -13.97
CA ASP A 435 7.18 3.22 -15.23
C ASP A 435 7.81 4.64 -15.21
N THR A 436 7.66 5.37 -16.31
CA THR A 436 8.16 6.74 -16.45
C THR A 436 7.48 7.76 -15.53
N ASN A 437 6.37 7.38 -14.90
CA ASN A 437 5.58 8.21 -14.00
C ASN A 437 5.73 7.79 -12.52
N ASP A 438 6.68 6.92 -12.21
CA ASP A 438 6.98 6.41 -10.88
C ASP A 438 5.89 5.49 -10.27
N PHE A 439 5.03 4.88 -11.11
CA PHE A 439 4.19 3.78 -10.68
C PHE A 439 4.91 2.45 -10.81
N PHE A 440 4.60 1.50 -9.93
CA PHE A 440 5.09 0.13 -10.09
C PHE A 440 4.58 -0.48 -11.39
N THR A 441 5.45 -1.12 -12.16
CA THR A 441 5.12 -1.78 -13.41
C THR A 441 4.74 -3.23 -13.17
N GLU A 442 3.62 -3.64 -13.74
CA GLU A 442 3.17 -5.03 -13.76
C GLU A 442 3.95 -5.86 -14.79
N ALA A 443 4.00 -7.17 -14.57
CA ALA A 443 4.68 -8.10 -15.46
C ALA A 443 4.04 -8.16 -16.86
N HIS A 444 2.73 -7.96 -16.95
CA HIS A 444 2.01 -7.81 -18.22
C HIS A 444 0.64 -7.16 -17.97
N PRO A 445 0.31 -6.03 -18.64
CA PRO A 445 -0.87 -5.22 -18.32
C PRO A 445 -2.21 -5.93 -18.50
N LYS A 446 -2.28 -6.95 -19.36
CA LYS A 446 -3.51 -7.72 -19.63
C LYS A 446 -3.54 -9.09 -18.96
N LEU A 447 -2.39 -9.79 -18.89
CA LEU A 447 -2.34 -11.20 -18.53
C LEU A 447 -1.79 -11.43 -17.11
N ARG A 448 -0.99 -10.48 -16.59
CA ARG A 448 -0.38 -10.53 -15.25
C ARG A 448 -0.42 -9.15 -14.58
N PRO A 449 -1.64 -8.57 -14.37
CA PRO A 449 -1.79 -7.17 -13.97
C PRO A 449 -1.51 -6.90 -12.49
N VAL A 450 -1.39 -7.95 -11.67
CA VAL A 450 -1.14 -7.84 -10.22
C VAL A 450 0.22 -8.38 -9.80
N GLU A 451 0.99 -8.90 -10.74
CA GLU A 451 2.33 -9.44 -10.49
C GLU A 451 3.38 -8.44 -11.01
N SER A 452 4.41 -8.15 -10.25
CA SER A 452 5.56 -7.42 -10.78
C SER A 452 6.43 -8.33 -11.68
N PRO A 453 7.34 -7.79 -12.49
CA PRO A 453 8.34 -8.61 -13.21
C PRO A 453 9.20 -9.46 -12.25
N THR A 454 9.39 -9.01 -11.01
CA THR A 454 10.13 -9.75 -9.98
C THR A 454 9.22 -10.76 -9.30
N ALA A 455 9.60 -12.03 -9.38
CA ALA A 455 8.80 -13.14 -8.84
C ALA A 455 8.59 -12.99 -7.32
N GLY A 456 7.34 -13.25 -6.86
CA GLY A 456 6.97 -13.16 -5.45
C GLY A 456 6.61 -11.75 -4.96
N ILE A 457 6.73 -10.72 -5.82
CA ILE A 457 6.30 -9.35 -5.54
C ILE A 457 4.99 -9.08 -6.28
N PHE A 458 3.97 -8.68 -5.53
CA PHE A 458 2.64 -8.41 -6.06
C PHE A 458 2.25 -6.95 -5.84
N LEU A 459 1.39 -6.42 -6.71
CA LEU A 459 1.00 -5.02 -6.75
C LEU A 459 -0.49 -4.89 -6.43
N SER A 460 -0.84 -3.95 -5.55
CA SER A 460 -2.21 -3.73 -5.13
C SER A 460 -2.55 -2.25 -5.00
N GLY A 461 -3.62 -1.82 -5.67
CA GLY A 461 -4.16 -0.48 -5.59
C GLY A 461 -3.40 0.57 -6.38
N ALA A 462 -3.49 1.82 -5.90
CA ALA A 462 -3.01 2.98 -6.65
C ALA A 462 -1.48 3.09 -6.77
N CYS A 463 -0.72 2.24 -6.13
CA CYS A 463 0.75 2.17 -6.33
C CYS A 463 1.13 1.75 -7.76
N GLN A 464 0.23 1.03 -8.47
CA GLN A 464 0.43 0.57 -9.85
C GLN A 464 -0.16 1.55 -10.89
N GLY A 465 -1.04 2.44 -10.46
CA GLY A 465 -1.68 3.44 -11.33
C GLY A 465 -2.97 3.97 -10.72
N PRO A 466 -3.52 5.09 -11.25
CA PRO A 466 -4.75 5.69 -10.76
C PRO A 466 -5.93 4.70 -10.79
N LYS A 467 -6.61 4.53 -9.63
CA LYS A 467 -7.73 3.60 -9.43
C LYS A 467 -8.74 4.16 -8.45
N ASP A 468 -10.00 3.79 -8.64
CA ASP A 468 -11.05 3.99 -7.66
C ASP A 468 -11.05 2.90 -6.56
N ILE A 469 -11.96 3.00 -5.60
CA ILE A 469 -12.05 2.05 -4.49
C ILE A 469 -12.47 0.65 -4.97
N PRO A 470 -13.54 0.47 -5.79
CA PRO A 470 -13.91 -0.83 -6.34
C PRO A 470 -12.79 -1.54 -7.10
N GLU A 471 -12.09 -0.83 -7.98
CA GLU A 471 -10.94 -1.38 -8.71
C GLU A 471 -9.77 -1.73 -7.77
N THR A 472 -9.53 -0.88 -6.77
CA THR A 472 -8.50 -1.12 -5.77
C THR A 472 -8.76 -2.40 -4.98
N VAL A 473 -10.00 -2.60 -4.53
CA VAL A 473 -10.42 -3.81 -3.81
C VAL A 473 -10.33 -5.04 -4.70
N ALA A 474 -10.83 -4.96 -5.95
CA ALA A 474 -10.75 -6.06 -6.90
C ALA A 474 -9.28 -6.47 -7.18
N GLN A 475 -8.39 -5.49 -7.36
CA GLN A 475 -6.97 -5.75 -7.58
C GLN A 475 -6.29 -6.32 -6.33
N ALA A 476 -6.67 -5.86 -5.13
CA ALA A 476 -6.16 -6.40 -3.86
C ALA A 476 -6.50 -7.88 -3.71
N SER A 477 -7.76 -8.25 -3.96
CA SER A 477 -8.21 -9.65 -3.94
C SER A 477 -7.51 -10.49 -5.02
N ALA A 478 -7.27 -9.92 -6.21
CA ALA A 478 -6.52 -10.61 -7.26
C ALA A 478 -5.05 -10.85 -6.86
N ALA A 479 -4.40 -9.87 -6.23
CA ALA A 479 -3.04 -10.02 -5.70
C ALA A 479 -3.00 -11.08 -4.60
N ALA A 480 -3.95 -11.05 -3.66
CA ALA A 480 -4.09 -12.07 -2.61
C ALA A 480 -4.30 -13.48 -3.19
N ALA A 481 -5.17 -13.63 -4.19
CA ALA A 481 -5.38 -14.92 -4.87
C ALA A 481 -4.08 -15.46 -5.50
N LYS A 482 -3.24 -14.59 -6.07
CA LYS A 482 -1.93 -14.98 -6.61
C LYS A 482 -0.95 -15.37 -5.51
N VAL A 483 -0.90 -14.64 -4.40
CA VAL A 483 -0.11 -15.00 -3.21
C VAL A 483 -0.53 -16.36 -2.68
N ILE A 484 -1.83 -16.58 -2.49
CA ILE A 484 -2.40 -17.85 -2.00
C ILE A 484 -2.02 -18.98 -2.96
N GLY A 485 -2.21 -18.80 -4.27
CA GLY A 485 -1.85 -19.79 -5.29
C GLY A 485 -0.34 -20.09 -5.35
N LEU A 486 0.51 -19.11 -5.01
CA LEU A 486 1.95 -19.28 -4.90
C LEU A 486 2.31 -20.11 -3.66
N LEU A 487 1.80 -19.71 -2.49
CA LEU A 487 2.20 -20.26 -1.20
C LEU A 487 1.43 -21.53 -0.80
N SER A 488 0.38 -21.92 -1.54
CA SER A 488 -0.33 -23.19 -1.32
C SER A 488 0.45 -24.41 -1.80
N LYS A 489 1.55 -24.24 -2.52
CA LYS A 489 2.35 -25.32 -3.10
C LYS A 489 3.57 -25.60 -2.24
N ASP A 490 3.91 -26.86 -2.06
CA ASP A 490 5.14 -27.27 -1.35
C ASP A 490 6.41 -26.95 -2.13
N LYS A 491 6.30 -26.88 -3.46
CA LYS A 491 7.42 -26.54 -4.35
C LYS A 491 6.97 -25.57 -5.42
N LEU A 492 7.76 -24.53 -5.65
CA LEU A 492 7.55 -23.60 -6.75
C LEU A 492 8.13 -24.21 -8.05
N LYS A 493 7.33 -24.16 -9.13
CA LYS A 493 7.84 -24.47 -10.46
C LYS A 493 8.52 -23.21 -11.01
N GLY A 494 9.86 -23.23 -11.06
CA GLY A 494 10.65 -22.19 -11.71
C GLY A 494 10.61 -22.32 -13.25
N ASN A 495 10.98 -21.25 -13.94
CA ASN A 495 11.25 -21.33 -15.37
C ASN A 495 12.54 -22.16 -15.56
N PRO A 496 12.53 -23.23 -16.40
CA PRO A 496 13.73 -24.03 -16.63
C PRO A 496 14.83 -23.27 -17.40
N CYS A 497 14.47 -22.18 -18.09
CA CYS A 497 15.41 -21.35 -18.87
C CYS A 497 16.19 -20.39 -17.96
N VAL A 498 17.00 -20.93 -17.06
CA VAL A 498 17.86 -20.16 -16.16
C VAL A 498 19.33 -20.24 -16.59
N ALA A 499 20.10 -19.24 -16.20
CA ALA A 499 21.56 -19.28 -16.43
C ALA A 499 22.23 -20.41 -15.63
N HIS A 500 23.29 -20.93 -16.15
CA HIS A 500 24.20 -21.84 -15.44
C HIS A 500 25.66 -21.51 -15.78
N SER A 501 26.57 -21.87 -14.90
CA SER A 501 28.01 -21.68 -15.11
C SER A 501 28.70 -23.02 -15.36
N ASP A 502 29.49 -23.11 -16.43
CA ASP A 502 30.47 -24.16 -16.57
C ASP A 502 31.66 -23.84 -15.64
N GLU A 503 31.75 -24.57 -14.54
CA GLU A 503 32.75 -24.35 -13.51
C GLU A 503 34.18 -24.57 -14.00
N MET A 504 34.36 -25.43 -15.01
CA MET A 504 35.69 -25.68 -15.60
C MET A 504 36.17 -24.50 -16.43
N MET A 505 35.27 -23.84 -17.13
CA MET A 505 35.57 -22.66 -17.95
C MET A 505 35.54 -21.34 -17.14
N CYS A 506 34.92 -21.33 -15.96
CA CYS A 506 34.80 -20.15 -15.15
C CYS A 506 36.14 -19.72 -14.54
N ASN A 507 36.54 -18.48 -14.75
CA ASN A 507 37.77 -17.89 -14.19
C ASN A 507 37.54 -16.95 -12.99
N GLY A 508 36.31 -16.86 -12.46
CA GLY A 508 35.98 -16.08 -11.27
C GLY A 508 36.07 -14.56 -11.42
N CYS A 509 35.96 -14.02 -12.65
CA CYS A 509 36.21 -12.60 -12.94
C CYS A 509 35.13 -11.60 -12.48
N SER A 510 34.00 -12.05 -11.96
CA SER A 510 32.88 -11.28 -11.48
C SER A 510 32.10 -10.44 -12.52
N SER A 511 32.36 -10.56 -13.81
CA SER A 511 31.65 -9.80 -14.84
C SER A 511 30.16 -10.15 -14.90
N CYS A 512 29.80 -11.43 -14.73
CA CYS A 512 28.41 -11.88 -14.75
C CYS A 512 27.58 -11.36 -13.55
N GLU A 513 28.18 -11.23 -12.37
CA GLU A 513 27.53 -10.68 -11.17
C GLU A 513 27.18 -9.20 -11.37
N LYS A 514 28.14 -8.42 -11.89
CA LYS A 514 27.97 -6.96 -12.08
C LYS A 514 26.84 -6.58 -13.03
N VAL A 515 26.51 -7.44 -14.00
CA VAL A 515 25.46 -7.20 -14.99
C VAL A 515 24.14 -7.86 -14.63
N CYS A 516 24.08 -8.66 -13.56
CA CYS A 516 22.85 -9.34 -13.15
C CYS A 516 21.90 -8.38 -12.44
N PRO A 517 20.76 -7.97 -13.07
CA PRO A 517 19.84 -7.02 -12.44
C PRO A 517 19.05 -7.63 -11.28
N TYR A 518 19.09 -8.97 -11.15
CA TYR A 518 18.31 -9.70 -10.14
C TYR A 518 19.17 -10.20 -8.97
N GLY A 519 20.48 -9.93 -8.96
CA GLY A 519 21.37 -10.43 -7.92
C GLY A 519 21.42 -11.97 -7.83
N ALA A 520 21.17 -12.67 -8.95
CA ALA A 520 21.07 -14.12 -8.99
C ALA A 520 22.42 -14.86 -8.99
N ILE A 521 23.55 -14.12 -9.04
CA ILE A 521 24.88 -14.71 -9.20
C ILE A 521 25.73 -14.40 -7.98
N SER A 522 26.30 -15.42 -7.40
CA SER A 522 27.28 -15.36 -6.32
C SER A 522 28.49 -16.22 -6.66
N TYR A 523 29.46 -16.38 -5.75
CA TYR A 523 30.66 -17.15 -5.96
C TYR A 523 30.85 -18.17 -4.86
N LEU A 524 31.39 -19.34 -5.27
CA LEU A 524 31.79 -20.41 -4.37
C LEU A 524 33.24 -20.74 -4.64
N ASP A 525 34.01 -21.00 -3.58
CA ASP A 525 35.32 -21.57 -3.68
C ASP A 525 35.17 -23.10 -3.75
N LYS A 526 35.61 -23.70 -4.85
CA LYS A 526 35.54 -25.14 -5.09
C LYS A 526 36.90 -25.73 -5.33
N GLU A 527 37.08 -26.97 -4.87
CA GLU A 527 38.27 -27.75 -5.10
C GLU A 527 38.19 -28.46 -6.45
N PHE A 528 39.22 -28.27 -7.27
CA PHE A 528 39.38 -28.94 -8.58
C PHE A 528 40.61 -29.81 -8.54
N ARG A 529 40.46 -31.09 -8.92
CA ARG A 529 41.56 -32.00 -9.09
C ARG A 529 42.15 -31.79 -10.47
N MET A 530 43.39 -31.34 -10.52
CA MET A 530 44.11 -31.07 -11.74
C MET A 530 44.65 -32.36 -12.37
N PRO A 531 45.00 -32.37 -13.67
CA PRO A 531 45.57 -33.56 -14.37
C PRO A 531 46.86 -34.09 -13.74
N ASP A 532 47.64 -33.22 -13.10
CA ASP A 532 48.87 -33.57 -12.37
C ASP A 532 48.62 -34.16 -10.97
N ARG A 533 47.34 -34.43 -10.62
CA ARG A 533 46.85 -34.93 -9.32
C ARG A 533 46.95 -33.93 -8.18
N THR A 534 47.30 -32.66 -8.41
CA THR A 534 47.23 -31.59 -7.40
C THR A 534 45.78 -31.12 -7.21
N THR A 535 45.47 -30.54 -6.06
CA THR A 535 44.18 -29.94 -5.80
C THR A 535 44.35 -28.40 -5.81
N GLN A 536 43.54 -27.73 -6.61
CA GLN A 536 43.52 -26.27 -6.68
C GLN A 536 42.14 -25.75 -6.26
N ILE A 537 42.11 -24.79 -5.34
CA ILE A 537 40.87 -24.07 -4.99
C ILE A 537 40.68 -22.94 -6.01
N ARG A 538 39.54 -22.93 -6.67
CA ARG A 538 39.16 -21.88 -7.63
C ARG A 538 37.82 -21.28 -7.26
N ARG A 539 37.74 -19.97 -7.39
CA ARG A 539 36.48 -19.21 -7.25
C ARG A 539 35.68 -19.36 -8.54
N VAL A 540 34.44 -19.86 -8.44
CA VAL A 540 33.57 -20.08 -9.59
C VAL A 540 32.20 -19.44 -9.35
N ALA A 541 31.54 -18.99 -10.43
CA ALA A 541 30.21 -18.39 -10.35
C ALA A 541 29.18 -19.47 -10.01
N PHE A 542 28.31 -19.15 -9.08
CA PHE A 542 27.13 -19.92 -8.71
C PHE A 542 25.89 -19.13 -9.07
N VAL A 543 24.94 -19.75 -9.78
CA VAL A 543 23.66 -19.15 -10.13
C VAL A 543 22.56 -19.67 -9.21
N ASN A 544 21.92 -18.77 -8.50
CA ASN A 544 20.69 -19.10 -7.76
C ASN A 544 19.53 -19.18 -8.77
N GLU A 545 19.12 -20.40 -9.10
CA GLU A 545 18.06 -20.65 -10.10
C GLU A 545 16.69 -20.09 -9.67
N ALA A 546 16.44 -19.93 -8.36
CA ALA A 546 15.19 -19.38 -7.85
C ALA A 546 15.07 -17.85 -8.09
N VAL A 547 16.21 -17.17 -8.21
CA VAL A 547 16.27 -15.71 -8.45
C VAL A 547 16.45 -15.40 -9.94
N CYS A 548 17.08 -16.30 -10.68
CA CYS A 548 17.40 -16.10 -12.09
C CYS A 548 16.12 -16.00 -12.94
N GLN A 549 15.99 -14.91 -13.71
CA GLN A 549 14.86 -14.69 -14.63
C GLN A 549 15.18 -15.04 -16.10
N GLY A 550 16.31 -15.71 -16.36
CA GLY A 550 16.67 -16.14 -17.71
C GLY A 550 16.93 -15.01 -18.72
N CYS A 551 17.27 -13.80 -18.29
CA CYS A 551 17.42 -12.64 -19.17
C CYS A 551 18.64 -12.67 -20.10
N GLY A 552 19.63 -13.55 -19.85
CA GLY A 552 20.81 -13.74 -20.68
C GLY A 552 21.91 -12.68 -20.54
N ALA A 553 21.76 -11.61 -19.77
CA ALA A 553 22.77 -10.56 -19.64
C ALA A 553 24.15 -11.10 -19.20
N CYS A 554 24.17 -12.12 -18.33
CA CYS A 554 25.39 -12.75 -17.85
C CYS A 554 26.11 -13.56 -18.92
N THR A 555 25.40 -14.14 -19.91
CA THR A 555 26.02 -14.90 -21.00
C THR A 555 26.79 -13.98 -21.94
N VAL A 556 26.22 -12.82 -22.23
CA VAL A 556 26.88 -11.78 -23.06
C VAL A 556 28.11 -11.18 -22.36
N ALA A 557 28.02 -10.99 -21.03
CA ALA A 557 29.11 -10.39 -20.26
C ALA A 557 30.26 -11.35 -19.89
N CYS A 558 30.10 -12.64 -20.13
CA CYS A 558 31.10 -13.64 -19.72
C CYS A 558 32.26 -13.73 -20.74
N PRO A 559 33.50 -13.28 -20.41
CA PRO A 559 34.60 -13.28 -21.35
C PRO A 559 35.17 -14.68 -21.65
N SER A 560 34.93 -15.66 -20.76
CA SER A 560 35.35 -17.03 -20.94
C SER A 560 34.29 -17.91 -21.60
N GLY A 561 33.08 -17.40 -21.84
CA GLY A 561 31.95 -18.19 -22.33
C GLY A 561 31.45 -19.27 -21.36
N ALA A 562 31.81 -19.16 -20.07
CA ALA A 562 31.41 -20.12 -19.03
C ALA A 562 29.92 -19.99 -18.65
N MET A 563 29.31 -18.86 -18.91
CA MET A 563 27.87 -18.63 -18.61
C MET A 563 27.02 -18.97 -19.82
N ASP A 564 26.00 -19.82 -19.62
CA ASP A 564 25.07 -20.21 -20.66
C ASP A 564 23.62 -20.24 -20.09
N LEU A 565 22.62 -20.31 -20.95
CA LEU A 565 21.19 -20.46 -20.56
C LEU A 565 20.75 -21.91 -20.82
N LYS A 566 20.15 -22.53 -19.82
CA LYS A 566 19.46 -23.80 -19.97
C LYS A 566 18.34 -23.66 -21.00
N GLY A 567 18.27 -24.56 -21.96
CA GLY A 567 17.26 -24.53 -23.04
C GLY A 567 17.65 -23.69 -24.26
N PHE A 568 18.73 -22.91 -24.22
CA PHE A 568 19.19 -22.04 -25.31
C PHE A 568 20.68 -22.19 -25.58
N SER A 569 21.26 -23.37 -25.30
CA SER A 569 22.66 -23.62 -25.64
C SER A 569 22.87 -23.62 -27.16
N ASN A 570 24.06 -23.20 -27.60
CA ASN A 570 24.41 -23.20 -29.01
C ASN A 570 24.12 -24.54 -29.70
N ARG A 571 24.34 -25.67 -29.00
CA ARG A 571 24.04 -27.02 -29.52
C ARG A 571 22.54 -27.23 -29.75
N GLN A 572 21.69 -26.72 -28.85
CA GLN A 572 20.21 -26.80 -28.99
C GLN A 572 19.72 -25.94 -30.14
N ILE A 573 20.19 -24.68 -30.21
CA ILE A 573 19.85 -23.77 -31.33
C ILE A 573 20.30 -24.34 -32.67
N MET A 574 21.51 -24.87 -32.77
CA MET A 574 21.99 -25.47 -33.99
C MET A 574 21.21 -26.74 -34.38
N ALA A 575 20.76 -27.54 -33.42
CA ALA A 575 19.89 -28.68 -33.69
C ALA A 575 18.51 -28.27 -34.26
N GLU A 576 17.96 -27.14 -33.80
CA GLU A 576 16.73 -26.58 -34.36
C GLU A 576 16.95 -26.06 -35.79
N VAL A 577 18.05 -25.35 -36.03
CA VAL A 577 18.43 -24.89 -37.39
C VAL A 577 18.60 -26.09 -38.32
N ASP A 578 19.32 -27.14 -37.92
CA ASP A 578 19.50 -28.37 -38.71
C ASP A 578 18.16 -29.05 -39.01
N ALA A 579 17.21 -29.04 -38.04
CA ALA A 579 15.89 -29.62 -38.23
C ALA A 579 15.02 -28.82 -39.22
N ILE A 580 15.14 -27.48 -39.24
CA ILE A 580 14.41 -26.60 -40.17
C ILE A 580 14.99 -26.69 -41.59
N CYS A 581 16.31 -26.95 -41.71
CA CYS A 581 16.99 -27.03 -43.01
C CYS A 581 16.90 -28.43 -43.67
N ARG A 582 16.30 -29.40 -43.00
CA ARG A 582 16.00 -30.74 -43.56
C ARG A 582 14.59 -30.78 -44.17
#